data_e7e58e2cae7e9bb193747f92352fa950
#
_entry.id   e7e58e2cae7e9bb193747f92352fa950
#
_cell.length_a   1.000
_cell.length_b   1.000
_cell.length_c   1.000
_cell.angle_alpha   90.00
_cell.angle_beta   90.00
_cell.angle_gamma   90.00
#
_symmetry.space_group_name_H-M   'P 1'
#
loop_
_entity.id
_entity.type
_entity.pdbx_description
1 polymer ?
#
loop_
_entity_poly.entity_id
_entity_poly.type
_entity_poly.pdbx_seq_one_letter_code
_entity_poly.pdbx_strand_id
1 'polypeptide(L)'
;MSEPKWTPAQRAAIEDRGGALLVSAAAGSGKTAVLTERAVRLITDPDHPVDADKLLIVTFTNAAAAELRARIGQALLRLSQQQPHNTSLRRQRMLLQRAPICTIDAFCLDLLHKHFQALDIPPDFAPADPGSVEVLRASALAETLENAYRDPDFCAFADLYGKGRTDQAAGNTILHVYDFLRALPDYDRRLDEYLTPWQRENGFAFTCWHDLLLAEAARCAKAARELLTAALSDCKEDFVLAQAQAEEKSKTAASKAKAVAGVNDKFAEPLSRLESAAALLGEVERLAAAGQWTPLYDKLTPYVLGMEEIPGFKGMKKRLTGDHKAAVRTRADEAAKLFEHITELVSCSEEEAEADRRAALPRLRALFAAVRDFDARFSAKKKERKLLEFSDFEHQALRLLRTPDGVCTPLCQSIRQSYAAVMVDEYQDTNALQDAIYRCLASPAGDDLFLVGDLKQSIYRFRQADPSIFRAKL
;
A
#
# COMPACT_ATOMS: atom_id res chain seq x y z
N MET A 1 30.03 24.91 20.17
CA MET A 1 29.47 23.57 19.90
C MET A 1 30.17 23.07 18.67
N SER A 2 30.77 21.87 18.71
CA SER A 2 31.42 21.25 17.55
C SER A 2 30.36 21.03 16.44
N GLU A 3 30.79 21.23 15.19
CA GLU A 3 29.93 20.86 14.04
C GLU A 3 29.44 19.42 14.18
N PRO A 4 28.15 19.14 13.84
CA PRO A 4 27.65 17.78 13.90
C PRO A 4 28.49 16.89 12.98
N LYS A 5 28.99 15.77 13.51
CA LYS A 5 29.70 14.78 12.70
C LYS A 5 28.70 14.01 11.86
N TRP A 6 28.53 14.41 10.61
CA TRP A 6 27.70 13.69 9.64
C TRP A 6 28.37 12.36 9.25
N THR A 7 27.60 11.30 9.18
CA THR A 7 28.04 10.04 8.57
C THR A 7 28.27 10.22 7.06
N PRO A 8 29.04 9.35 6.40
CA PRO A 8 29.25 9.46 4.96
C PRO A 8 27.93 9.50 4.16
N ALA A 9 26.95 8.68 4.53
CA ALA A 9 25.65 8.65 3.88
C ALA A 9 24.83 9.93 4.12
N GLN A 10 24.85 10.47 5.34
CA GLN A 10 24.20 11.74 5.65
C GLN A 10 24.87 12.90 4.88
N ARG A 11 26.19 12.90 4.79
CA ARG A 11 26.94 13.91 4.04
C ARG A 11 26.60 13.84 2.55
N ALA A 12 26.57 12.65 1.96
CA ALA A 12 26.15 12.48 0.58
C ALA A 12 24.72 13.02 0.36
N ALA A 13 23.76 12.70 1.24
CA ALA A 13 22.39 13.22 1.16
C ALA A 13 22.31 14.76 1.29
N ILE A 14 23.23 15.39 2.03
CA ILE A 14 23.29 16.86 2.19
C ILE A 14 23.94 17.53 0.97
N GLU A 15 25.00 16.95 0.42
CA GLU A 15 25.87 17.58 -0.57
C GLU A 15 25.57 17.21 -2.02
N ASP A 16 24.95 16.04 -2.25
CA ASP A 16 24.66 15.54 -3.60
C ASP A 16 23.74 16.49 -4.37
N ARG A 17 24.07 16.72 -5.64
CA ARG A 17 23.35 17.60 -6.57
C ARG A 17 23.17 16.89 -7.91
N GLY A 18 22.04 17.13 -8.54
CA GLY A 18 21.76 16.58 -9.88
C GLY A 18 21.18 15.17 -9.84
N GLY A 19 19.85 15.09 -9.76
CA GLY A 19 19.06 13.88 -9.74
C GLY A 19 18.02 13.87 -8.61
N ALA A 20 16.96 13.07 -8.77
CA ALA A 20 16.03 12.82 -7.69
C ALA A 20 16.75 12.06 -6.58
N LEU A 21 16.67 12.55 -5.36
CA LEU A 21 17.31 11.91 -4.22
C LEU A 21 16.25 11.40 -3.24
N LEU A 22 16.24 10.08 -3.01
CA LEU A 22 15.43 9.44 -1.97
C LEU A 22 16.31 9.03 -0.78
N VAL A 23 16.01 9.57 0.39
CA VAL A 23 16.68 9.25 1.65
C VAL A 23 15.77 8.31 2.46
N SER A 24 16.12 7.03 2.47
CA SER A 24 15.45 6.02 3.29
C SER A 24 16.25 5.78 4.57
N ALA A 25 15.69 6.13 5.73
CA ALA A 25 16.43 6.07 6.98
C ALA A 25 15.50 5.85 8.18
N ALA A 26 15.92 4.96 9.10
CA ALA A 26 15.15 4.58 10.29
C ALA A 26 14.86 5.74 11.26
N ALA A 27 13.95 5.51 12.22
CA ALA A 27 13.68 6.43 13.31
C ALA A 27 14.98 6.83 14.04
N GLY A 28 15.11 8.11 14.39
CA GLY A 28 16.29 8.60 15.11
C GLY A 28 17.57 8.73 14.29
N SER A 29 17.57 8.41 13.01
CA SER A 29 18.73 8.52 12.09
C SER A 29 19.09 9.98 11.71
N GLY A 30 18.30 10.96 12.16
CA GLY A 30 18.53 12.36 11.86
C GLY A 30 17.96 12.84 10.53
N LYS A 31 16.94 12.21 9.99
CA LYS A 31 16.24 12.59 8.73
C LYS A 31 15.98 14.09 8.62
N THR A 32 15.27 14.64 9.61
CA THR A 32 14.92 16.08 9.66
C THR A 32 16.17 16.97 9.80
N ALA A 33 17.23 16.49 10.48
CA ALA A 33 18.49 17.23 10.57
C ALA A 33 19.21 17.27 9.22
N VAL A 34 19.23 16.16 8.47
CA VAL A 34 19.78 16.10 7.09
C VAL A 34 19.03 17.04 6.16
N LEU A 35 17.68 17.03 6.20
CA LEU A 35 16.84 17.91 5.40
C LEU A 35 17.11 19.39 5.74
N THR A 36 17.18 19.73 7.04
CA THR A 36 17.49 21.08 7.51
C THR A 36 18.86 21.53 7.01
N GLU A 37 19.90 20.70 7.19
CA GLU A 37 21.27 21.03 6.76
C GLU A 37 21.37 21.17 5.24
N ARG A 38 20.69 20.27 4.47
CA ARG A 38 20.64 20.40 3.01
C ARG A 38 20.02 21.74 2.58
N ALA A 39 18.90 22.14 3.19
CA ALA A 39 18.27 23.43 2.91
C ALA A 39 19.24 24.59 3.22
N VAL A 40 19.93 24.57 4.36
CA VAL A 40 20.92 25.59 4.72
C VAL A 40 22.09 25.61 3.73
N ARG A 41 22.60 24.44 3.32
CA ARG A 41 23.69 24.34 2.33
C ARG A 41 23.27 24.87 0.96
N LEU A 42 22.03 24.62 0.51
CA LEU A 42 21.50 25.20 -0.72
C LEU A 42 21.43 26.73 -0.65
N ILE A 43 20.98 27.28 0.48
CA ILE A 43 20.87 28.74 0.69
C ILE A 43 22.23 29.41 0.78
N THR A 44 23.23 28.71 1.32
CA THR A 44 24.56 29.27 1.60
C THR A 44 25.65 28.79 0.64
N ASP A 45 25.26 28.11 -0.44
CA ASP A 45 26.18 27.63 -1.46
C ASP A 45 27.01 28.80 -2.01
N PRO A 46 28.36 28.71 -2.04
CA PRO A 46 29.20 29.80 -2.49
C PRO A 46 29.13 30.06 -3.99
N ASP A 47 28.90 29.01 -4.78
CA ASP A 47 28.92 29.07 -6.25
C ASP A 47 27.50 29.24 -6.84
N HIS A 48 26.51 28.56 -6.26
CA HIS A 48 25.14 28.54 -6.74
C HIS A 48 24.11 28.70 -5.60
N PRO A 49 24.10 29.87 -4.91
CA PRO A 49 23.19 30.08 -3.79
C PRO A 49 21.73 30.11 -4.24
N VAL A 50 20.90 29.40 -3.52
CA VAL A 50 19.44 29.37 -3.75
C VAL A 50 18.77 30.32 -2.76
N ASP A 51 17.90 31.20 -3.24
CA ASP A 51 17.09 32.04 -2.34
C ASP A 51 16.14 31.17 -1.51
N ALA A 52 16.02 31.48 -0.21
CA ALA A 52 15.27 30.66 0.72
C ALA A 52 13.78 30.50 0.34
N ASP A 53 13.18 31.51 -0.30
CA ASP A 53 11.79 31.48 -0.78
C ASP A 53 11.60 30.66 -2.07
N LYS A 54 12.68 30.20 -2.69
CA LYS A 54 12.66 29.25 -3.81
C LYS A 54 12.77 27.78 -3.39
N LEU A 55 12.81 27.50 -2.09
CA LEU A 55 12.75 26.15 -1.55
C LEU A 55 11.32 25.81 -1.16
N LEU A 56 10.69 24.89 -1.87
CA LEU A 56 9.43 24.29 -1.44
C LEU A 56 9.73 23.11 -0.51
N ILE A 57 9.36 23.22 0.76
CA ILE A 57 9.54 22.16 1.76
C ILE A 57 8.17 21.72 2.27
N VAL A 58 7.79 20.49 1.98
CA VAL A 58 6.51 19.94 2.37
C VAL A 58 6.70 18.95 3.51
N THR A 59 5.85 19.07 4.53
CA THR A 59 5.83 18.20 5.71
C THR A 59 4.42 17.68 5.97
N PHE A 60 4.30 16.66 6.82
CA PHE A 60 3.01 16.07 7.13
C PHE A 60 2.15 16.91 8.09
N THR A 61 2.76 17.74 8.96
CA THR A 61 2.03 18.54 9.95
C THR A 61 2.50 20.00 9.98
N ASN A 62 1.59 20.91 10.32
CA ASN A 62 1.93 22.33 10.52
C ASN A 62 2.98 22.53 11.62
N ALA A 63 2.97 21.69 12.66
CA ALA A 63 3.97 21.74 13.72
C ALA A 63 5.38 21.41 13.19
N ALA A 64 5.51 20.36 12.35
CA ALA A 64 6.78 20.00 11.72
C ALA A 64 7.25 21.10 10.76
N ALA A 65 6.36 21.71 9.99
CA ALA A 65 6.71 22.83 9.12
C ALA A 65 7.22 24.04 9.91
N ALA A 66 6.57 24.39 11.02
CA ALA A 66 7.02 25.46 11.91
C ALA A 66 8.38 25.15 12.55
N GLU A 67 8.60 23.93 12.99
CA GLU A 67 9.86 23.47 13.55
C GLU A 67 11.00 23.53 12.53
N LEU A 68 10.78 23.05 11.30
CA LEU A 68 11.76 23.13 10.22
C LEU A 68 12.13 24.58 9.90
N ARG A 69 11.14 25.45 9.77
CA ARG A 69 11.37 26.90 9.56
C ARG A 69 12.22 27.50 10.68
N ALA A 70 11.91 27.16 11.94
CA ALA A 70 12.67 27.63 13.10
C ALA A 70 14.11 27.12 13.09
N ARG A 71 14.34 25.84 12.79
CA ARG A 71 15.68 25.21 12.72
C ARG A 71 16.54 25.85 11.62
N ILE A 72 16.00 26.03 10.41
CA ILE A 72 16.68 26.71 9.30
C ILE A 72 17.00 28.15 9.69
N GLY A 73 16.04 28.87 10.28
CA GLY A 73 16.22 30.24 10.74
C GLY A 73 17.32 30.40 11.80
N GLN A 74 17.39 29.48 12.77
CA GLN A 74 18.45 29.43 13.77
C GLN A 74 19.84 29.17 13.15
N ALA A 75 19.92 28.24 12.17
CA ALA A 75 21.18 27.98 11.48
C ALA A 75 21.66 29.20 10.71
N LEU A 76 20.80 29.85 9.95
CA LEU A 76 21.15 31.11 9.24
C LEU A 76 21.50 32.25 10.19
N LEU A 77 20.87 32.33 11.37
CA LEU A 77 21.22 33.30 12.39
C LEU A 77 22.65 33.10 12.92
N ARG A 78 23.01 31.85 13.25
CA ARG A 78 24.36 31.51 13.71
C ARG A 78 25.41 31.85 12.67
N LEU A 79 25.18 31.52 11.39
CA LEU A 79 26.06 31.88 10.30
C LEU A 79 26.20 33.40 10.13
N SER A 80 25.07 34.12 10.25
CA SER A 80 25.09 35.60 10.20
C SER A 80 25.87 36.24 11.38
N GLN A 81 25.85 35.62 12.56
CA GLN A 81 26.68 36.08 13.71
C GLN A 81 28.17 35.81 13.50
N GLN A 82 28.53 34.70 12.85
CA GLN A 82 29.90 34.35 12.49
C GLN A 82 30.45 35.23 11.36
N GLN A 83 29.57 35.69 10.48
CA GLN A 83 29.88 36.51 9.30
C GLN A 83 29.08 37.83 9.32
N PRO A 84 29.39 38.80 10.22
CA PRO A 84 28.53 39.99 10.42
C PRO A 84 28.43 40.90 9.18
N HIS A 85 29.44 40.86 8.30
CA HIS A 85 29.49 41.64 7.08
C HIS A 85 28.79 40.99 5.88
N ASN A 86 28.34 39.74 6.02
CA ASN A 86 27.62 39.03 4.96
C ASN A 86 26.16 39.47 4.89
N THR A 87 25.87 40.43 4.03
CA THR A 87 24.52 40.98 3.82
C THR A 87 23.57 39.96 3.20
N SER A 88 24.10 38.98 2.44
CA SER A 88 23.29 37.90 1.84
C SER A 88 22.59 37.07 2.91
N LEU A 89 23.27 36.67 4.00
CA LEU A 89 22.68 35.90 5.08
C LEU A 89 21.51 36.63 5.77
N ARG A 90 21.60 37.97 5.89
CA ARG A 90 20.50 38.79 6.42
C ARG A 90 19.31 38.78 5.47
N ARG A 91 19.56 38.91 4.17
CA ARG A 91 18.50 38.81 3.14
C ARG A 91 17.86 37.45 3.15
N GLN A 92 18.59 36.35 3.21
CA GLN A 92 18.06 35.00 3.25
C GLN A 92 17.14 34.75 4.46
N ARG A 93 17.46 35.31 5.62
CA ARG A 93 16.59 35.24 6.80
C ARG A 93 15.26 35.97 6.59
N MET A 94 15.22 37.06 5.85
CA MET A 94 13.98 37.74 5.50
C MET A 94 13.18 36.93 4.49
N LEU A 95 13.83 36.34 3.47
CA LEU A 95 13.19 35.49 2.48
C LEU A 95 12.62 34.20 3.09
N LEU A 96 13.26 33.64 4.12
CA LEU A 96 12.78 32.45 4.83
C LEU A 96 11.37 32.64 5.42
N GLN A 97 10.98 33.86 5.78
CA GLN A 97 9.62 34.14 6.27
C GLN A 97 8.56 33.92 5.20
N ARG A 98 8.92 34.04 3.93
CA ARG A 98 8.05 33.83 2.77
C ARG A 98 8.24 32.46 2.11
N ALA A 99 9.26 31.72 2.54
CA ALA A 99 9.55 30.41 1.99
C ALA A 99 8.34 29.46 2.18
N PRO A 100 7.90 28.72 1.16
CA PRO A 100 6.82 27.76 1.27
C PRO A 100 7.29 26.50 2.03
N ILE A 101 7.31 26.59 3.37
CA ILE A 101 7.57 25.48 4.30
C ILE A 101 6.23 25.19 4.98
N CYS A 102 5.49 24.19 4.50
CA CYS A 102 4.08 23.99 4.86
C CYS A 102 3.65 22.53 4.66
N THR A 103 2.39 22.21 4.98
CA THR A 103 1.77 20.94 4.58
C THR A 103 1.34 21.01 3.11
N ILE A 104 1.13 19.84 2.49
CA ILE A 104 0.64 19.80 1.10
C ILE A 104 -0.72 20.49 0.96
N ASP A 105 -1.62 20.31 1.92
CA ASP A 105 -2.93 20.98 1.91
C ASP A 105 -2.80 22.51 1.96
N ALA A 106 -1.91 23.01 2.81
CA ALA A 106 -1.68 24.45 2.93
C ALA A 106 -1.06 25.02 1.63
N PHE A 107 -0.18 24.28 0.99
CA PHE A 107 0.38 24.63 -0.33
C PHE A 107 -0.71 24.67 -1.41
N CYS A 108 -1.52 23.62 -1.48
CA CYS A 108 -2.64 23.56 -2.44
C CYS A 108 -3.64 24.70 -2.21
N LEU A 109 -4.00 24.98 -0.96
CA LEU A 109 -4.90 26.06 -0.61
C LEU A 109 -4.35 27.43 -1.04
N ASP A 110 -3.06 27.72 -0.79
CA ASP A 110 -2.41 28.96 -1.24
C ASP A 110 -2.42 29.08 -2.77
N LEU A 111 -2.16 27.96 -3.47
CA LEU A 111 -2.23 27.90 -4.92
C LEU A 111 -3.63 28.22 -5.45
N LEU A 112 -4.67 27.67 -4.81
CA LEU A 112 -6.06 27.94 -5.17
C LEU A 112 -6.46 29.40 -4.94
N HIS A 113 -6.07 30.01 -3.83
CA HIS A 113 -6.30 31.43 -3.57
C HIS A 113 -5.65 32.35 -4.60
N LYS A 114 -4.51 31.94 -5.16
CA LYS A 114 -3.81 32.72 -6.20
C LYS A 114 -4.43 32.53 -7.60
N HIS A 115 -5.07 31.40 -7.85
CA HIS A 115 -5.48 30.98 -9.21
C HIS A 115 -6.95 30.53 -9.28
N PHE A 116 -7.82 30.91 -8.34
CA PHE A 116 -9.23 30.50 -8.26
C PHE A 116 -10.00 30.76 -9.55
N GLN A 117 -9.68 31.83 -10.29
CA GLN A 117 -10.35 32.19 -11.55
C GLN A 117 -10.18 31.11 -12.64
N ALA A 118 -9.05 30.39 -12.65
CA ALA A 118 -8.77 29.34 -13.63
C ALA A 118 -9.58 28.07 -13.37
N LEU A 119 -10.21 27.93 -12.21
CA LEU A 119 -10.95 26.74 -11.75
C LEU A 119 -12.45 26.95 -11.58
N ASP A 120 -12.97 28.11 -11.90
CA ASP A 120 -14.37 28.49 -11.61
C ASP A 120 -14.76 28.30 -10.11
N ILE A 121 -13.81 28.61 -9.22
CA ILE A 121 -14.01 28.59 -7.77
C ILE A 121 -14.34 30.01 -7.31
N PRO A 122 -15.37 30.19 -6.45
CA PRO A 122 -15.66 31.49 -5.89
C PRO A 122 -14.47 32.09 -5.12
N PRO A 123 -14.18 33.38 -5.21
CA PRO A 123 -13.03 33.97 -4.51
C PRO A 123 -13.13 33.88 -2.97
N ASP A 124 -14.32 33.73 -2.45
CA ASP A 124 -14.67 33.66 -1.04
C ASP A 124 -14.93 32.22 -0.55
N PHE A 125 -14.33 31.24 -1.23
CA PHE A 125 -14.37 29.84 -0.77
C PHE A 125 -13.64 29.70 0.58
N ALA A 126 -14.10 28.78 1.41
CA ALA A 126 -13.50 28.49 2.71
C ALA A 126 -13.23 26.99 2.88
N PRO A 127 -12.22 26.62 3.69
CA PRO A 127 -12.07 25.25 4.14
C PRO A 127 -13.32 24.79 4.90
N ALA A 128 -13.83 23.61 4.55
CA ALA A 128 -14.98 23.04 5.23
C ALA A 128 -14.59 22.51 6.62
N ASP A 129 -15.35 22.86 7.64
CA ASP A 129 -15.20 22.27 8.95
C ASP A 129 -15.77 20.83 8.98
N PRO A 130 -15.23 19.94 9.85
CA PRO A 130 -15.61 18.53 9.86
C PRO A 130 -17.12 18.30 10.10
N GLY A 131 -17.77 19.14 10.93
CA GLY A 131 -19.20 19.00 11.22
C GLY A 131 -20.06 19.34 10.01
N SER A 132 -19.73 20.42 9.29
CA SER A 132 -20.39 20.78 8.03
C SER A 132 -20.22 19.70 6.96
N VAL A 133 -19.02 19.15 6.84
CA VAL A 133 -18.72 18.05 5.92
C VAL A 133 -19.60 16.84 6.20
N GLU A 134 -19.70 16.41 7.45
CA GLU A 134 -20.50 15.24 7.83
C GLU A 134 -21.98 15.41 7.49
N VAL A 135 -22.55 16.57 7.76
CA VAL A 135 -23.95 16.88 7.43
C VAL A 135 -24.18 16.87 5.92
N LEU A 136 -23.27 17.47 5.14
CA LEU A 136 -23.39 17.49 3.68
C LEU A 136 -23.22 16.08 3.08
N ARG A 137 -22.30 15.27 3.60
CA ARG A 137 -22.09 13.88 3.20
C ARG A 137 -23.34 13.04 3.47
N ALA A 138 -23.90 13.14 4.67
CA ALA A 138 -25.13 12.41 5.03
C ALA A 138 -26.30 12.77 4.13
N SER A 139 -26.50 14.07 3.86
CA SER A 139 -27.54 14.54 2.95
C SER A 139 -27.34 14.05 1.52
N ALA A 140 -26.11 14.14 0.98
CA ALA A 140 -25.81 13.66 -0.36
C ALA A 140 -25.98 12.14 -0.47
N LEU A 141 -25.55 11.38 0.54
CA LEU A 141 -25.70 9.93 0.58
C LEU A 141 -27.16 9.49 0.60
N ALA A 142 -27.99 10.16 1.40
CA ALA A 142 -29.42 9.85 1.45
C ALA A 142 -30.09 10.02 0.08
N GLU A 143 -29.84 11.13 -0.60
CA GLU A 143 -30.37 11.39 -1.95
C GLU A 143 -29.80 10.40 -2.98
N THR A 144 -28.53 10.03 -2.87
CA THR A 144 -27.90 9.02 -3.73
C THR A 144 -28.55 7.65 -3.55
N LEU A 145 -28.76 7.22 -2.32
CA LEU A 145 -29.41 5.92 -2.05
C LEU A 145 -30.85 5.91 -2.57
N GLU A 146 -31.62 6.98 -2.34
CA GLU A 146 -32.99 7.10 -2.88
C GLU A 146 -33.03 6.97 -4.41
N ASN A 147 -32.03 7.52 -5.09
CA ASN A 147 -31.90 7.39 -6.54
C ASN A 147 -31.40 6.00 -6.96
N ALA A 148 -30.40 5.47 -6.28
CA ALA A 148 -29.73 4.21 -6.62
C ALA A 148 -30.68 3.00 -6.47
N TYR A 149 -31.57 2.98 -5.49
CA TYR A 149 -32.56 1.93 -5.30
C TYR A 149 -33.64 1.85 -6.38
N ARG A 150 -33.66 2.77 -7.35
CA ARG A 150 -34.48 2.64 -8.57
C ARG A 150 -33.88 1.69 -9.59
N ASP A 151 -32.58 1.37 -9.45
CA ASP A 151 -31.85 0.45 -10.31
C ASP A 151 -31.92 -0.96 -9.72
N PRO A 152 -32.49 -1.96 -10.44
CA PRO A 152 -32.53 -3.36 -9.99
C PRO A 152 -31.13 -3.95 -9.73
N ASP A 153 -30.11 -3.54 -10.48
CA ASP A 153 -28.73 -4.03 -10.31
C ASP A 153 -28.11 -3.47 -9.01
N PHE A 154 -28.47 -2.25 -8.62
CA PHE A 154 -28.10 -1.70 -7.31
C PHE A 154 -28.81 -2.43 -6.17
N CYS A 155 -30.11 -2.73 -6.32
CA CYS A 155 -30.83 -3.54 -5.34
C CYS A 155 -30.15 -4.90 -5.14
N ALA A 156 -29.79 -5.57 -6.24
CA ALA A 156 -29.07 -6.85 -6.19
C ALA A 156 -27.68 -6.74 -5.56
N PHE A 157 -26.98 -5.60 -5.72
CA PHE A 157 -25.75 -5.30 -5.01
C PHE A 157 -26.01 -5.12 -3.50
N ALA A 158 -27.00 -4.32 -3.14
CA ALA A 158 -27.34 -4.03 -1.75
C ALA A 158 -27.74 -5.31 -0.98
N ASP A 159 -28.47 -6.22 -1.62
CA ASP A 159 -28.86 -7.51 -1.03
C ASP A 159 -27.67 -8.41 -0.71
N LEU A 160 -26.60 -8.37 -1.52
CA LEU A 160 -25.39 -9.14 -1.23
C LEU A 160 -24.62 -8.63 -0.02
N TYR A 161 -24.59 -7.31 0.19
CA TYR A 161 -23.83 -6.67 1.27
C TYR A 161 -24.68 -6.37 2.51
N GLY A 162 -26.01 -6.33 2.34
CA GLY A 162 -26.97 -6.00 3.39
C GLY A 162 -27.28 -7.20 4.28
N LYS A 163 -26.54 -7.39 5.36
CA LYS A 163 -26.89 -8.39 6.41
C LYS A 163 -28.02 -7.90 7.34
N GLY A 164 -28.91 -7.02 6.89
CA GLY A 164 -29.92 -6.46 7.78
C GLY A 164 -30.99 -5.63 7.08
N ARG A 165 -31.84 -5.00 7.89
CA ARG A 165 -32.97 -4.17 7.45
C ARG A 165 -32.59 -2.69 7.19
N THR A 166 -31.30 -2.40 7.06
CA THR A 166 -30.82 -1.00 6.93
C THR A 166 -29.92 -0.86 5.72
N ASP A 167 -30.00 0.28 5.06
CA ASP A 167 -29.16 0.69 3.91
C ASP A 167 -27.72 1.01 4.30
N GLN A 168 -27.37 0.86 5.58
CA GLN A 168 -26.09 1.29 6.13
C GLN A 168 -24.91 0.60 5.46
N ALA A 169 -25.02 -0.70 5.13
CA ALA A 169 -23.93 -1.43 4.49
C ALA A 169 -23.65 -0.93 3.07
N ALA A 170 -24.70 -0.72 2.27
CA ALA A 170 -24.58 -0.18 0.91
C ALA A 170 -24.04 1.26 0.94
N GLY A 171 -24.57 2.09 1.84
CA GLY A 171 -24.11 3.47 2.03
C GLY A 171 -22.64 3.56 2.47
N ASN A 172 -22.22 2.73 3.43
CA ASN A 172 -20.83 2.65 3.87
C ASN A 172 -19.91 2.21 2.73
N THR A 173 -20.36 1.28 1.87
CA THR A 173 -19.56 0.83 0.72
C THR A 173 -19.38 1.97 -0.29
N ILE A 174 -20.43 2.73 -0.61
CA ILE A 174 -20.35 3.93 -1.47
C ILE A 174 -19.31 4.90 -0.90
N LEU A 175 -19.42 5.24 0.38
CA LEU A 175 -18.51 6.18 1.03
C LEU A 175 -17.07 5.65 1.06
N HIS A 176 -16.87 4.37 1.34
CA HIS A 176 -15.54 3.75 1.36
C HIS A 176 -14.87 3.78 -0.02
N VAL A 177 -15.61 3.45 -1.08
CA VAL A 177 -15.13 3.53 -2.45
C VAL A 177 -14.82 4.97 -2.83
N TYR A 178 -15.70 5.91 -2.49
CA TYR A 178 -15.48 7.34 -2.71
C TYR A 178 -14.20 7.83 -2.03
N ASP A 179 -14.02 7.56 -0.73
CA ASP A 179 -12.85 8.00 0.02
C ASP A 179 -11.55 7.40 -0.52
N PHE A 180 -11.58 6.13 -0.96
CA PHE A 180 -10.44 5.49 -1.64
C PHE A 180 -10.09 6.20 -2.95
N LEU A 181 -11.09 6.49 -3.77
CA LEU A 181 -10.90 7.16 -5.06
C LEU A 181 -10.35 8.57 -4.91
N ARG A 182 -10.76 9.29 -3.86
CA ARG A 182 -10.31 10.66 -3.58
C ARG A 182 -8.81 10.76 -3.29
N ALA A 183 -8.13 9.66 -3.00
CA ALA A 183 -6.67 9.62 -2.87
C ALA A 183 -5.93 9.36 -4.20
N LEU A 184 -6.68 9.12 -5.29
CA LEU A 184 -6.14 8.83 -6.62
C LEU A 184 -6.24 10.04 -7.55
N PRO A 185 -5.22 10.32 -8.36
CA PRO A 185 -5.36 11.27 -9.45
C PRO A 185 -6.32 10.69 -10.51
N ASP A 186 -7.11 11.57 -11.17
CA ASP A 186 -8.01 11.18 -12.29
C ASP A 186 -9.00 10.05 -11.92
N TYR A 187 -9.56 10.11 -10.70
CA TYR A 187 -10.35 9.04 -10.11
C TYR A 187 -11.59 8.64 -10.93
N ASP A 188 -12.21 9.56 -11.68
CA ASP A 188 -13.33 9.26 -12.57
C ASP A 188 -12.94 8.21 -13.64
N ARG A 189 -11.76 8.39 -14.26
CA ARG A 189 -11.22 7.44 -15.23
C ARG A 189 -10.87 6.10 -14.57
N ARG A 190 -10.41 6.12 -13.31
CA ARG A 190 -10.09 4.91 -12.58
C ARG A 190 -11.28 3.97 -12.38
N LEU A 191 -12.48 4.52 -12.19
CA LEU A 191 -13.69 3.69 -12.11
C LEU A 191 -13.92 2.87 -13.39
N ASP A 192 -13.72 3.47 -14.56
CA ASP A 192 -13.85 2.77 -15.83
C ASP A 192 -12.71 1.75 -16.03
N GLU A 193 -11.49 2.10 -15.64
CA GLU A 193 -10.34 1.19 -15.68
C GLU A 193 -10.59 -0.05 -14.78
N TYR A 194 -11.18 0.11 -13.60
CA TYR A 194 -11.53 -1.00 -12.70
C TYR A 194 -12.63 -1.90 -13.25
N LEU A 195 -13.51 -1.40 -14.13
CA LEU A 195 -14.50 -2.22 -14.81
C LEU A 195 -13.91 -3.03 -15.98
N THR A 196 -12.80 -2.58 -16.57
CA THR A 196 -12.21 -3.21 -17.77
C THR A 196 -11.94 -4.71 -17.61
N PRO A 197 -11.35 -5.23 -16.50
CA PRO A 197 -11.15 -6.66 -16.33
C PRO A 197 -12.46 -7.47 -16.30
N TRP A 198 -13.53 -6.85 -15.81
CA TRP A 198 -14.86 -7.47 -15.71
C TRP A 198 -15.61 -7.50 -17.05
N GLN A 199 -15.24 -6.63 -18.00
CA GLN A 199 -15.88 -6.47 -19.31
C GLN A 199 -15.27 -7.33 -20.41
N ARG A 200 -14.14 -8.01 -20.16
CA ARG A 200 -13.44 -8.80 -21.18
C ARG A 200 -14.32 -9.94 -21.69
N GLU A 201 -14.50 -10.03 -23.01
CA GLU A 201 -15.30 -11.06 -23.66
C GLU A 201 -14.68 -12.46 -23.60
N ASN A 202 -13.38 -12.55 -23.38
CA ASN A 202 -12.60 -13.79 -23.43
C ASN A 202 -12.70 -14.67 -22.15
N GLY A 203 -13.54 -14.31 -21.19
CA GLY A 203 -13.79 -15.12 -20.01
C GLY A 203 -12.84 -14.86 -18.82
N PHE A 204 -13.08 -15.59 -17.73
CA PHE A 204 -12.33 -15.47 -16.46
C PHE A 204 -10.84 -15.72 -16.64
N ALA A 205 -10.44 -16.70 -17.44
CA ALA A 205 -9.04 -17.06 -17.71
C ALA A 205 -8.18 -15.92 -18.26
N PHE A 206 -8.78 -14.86 -18.80
CA PHE A 206 -8.06 -13.69 -19.34
C PHE A 206 -8.16 -12.46 -18.44
N THR A 207 -8.60 -12.63 -17.20
CA THR A 207 -8.64 -11.55 -16.19
C THR A 207 -7.37 -11.52 -15.36
N CYS A 208 -7.04 -10.34 -14.82
CA CYS A 208 -5.95 -10.23 -13.84
C CYS A 208 -6.21 -11.03 -12.55
N TRP A 209 -7.47 -11.32 -12.23
CA TRP A 209 -7.87 -12.11 -11.07
C TRP A 209 -7.39 -13.56 -11.20
N HIS A 210 -7.59 -14.18 -12.35
CA HIS A 210 -7.08 -15.50 -12.65
C HIS A 210 -5.58 -15.62 -12.36
N ASP A 211 -4.79 -14.70 -12.93
CA ASP A 211 -3.33 -14.70 -12.77
C ASP A 211 -2.90 -14.44 -11.32
N LEU A 212 -3.57 -13.49 -10.64
CA LEU A 212 -3.26 -13.17 -9.24
C LEU A 212 -3.58 -14.32 -8.30
N LEU A 213 -4.74 -14.97 -8.47
CA LEU A 213 -5.15 -16.10 -7.63
C LEU A 213 -4.22 -17.29 -7.83
N LEU A 214 -3.84 -17.59 -9.07
CA LEU A 214 -2.88 -18.67 -9.36
C LEU A 214 -1.47 -18.37 -8.86
N ALA A 215 -1.01 -17.12 -8.99
CA ALA A 215 0.29 -16.72 -8.45
C ALA A 215 0.34 -16.85 -6.92
N GLU A 216 -0.73 -16.46 -6.24
CA GLU A 216 -0.84 -16.61 -4.78
C GLU A 216 -0.97 -18.08 -4.37
N ALA A 217 -1.75 -18.89 -5.09
CA ALA A 217 -1.84 -20.32 -4.86
C ALA A 217 -0.47 -21.01 -5.02
N ALA A 218 0.28 -20.67 -6.07
CA ALA A 218 1.63 -21.19 -6.31
C ALA A 218 2.59 -20.80 -5.17
N ARG A 219 2.55 -19.53 -4.72
CA ARG A 219 3.37 -19.03 -3.60
C ARG A 219 3.07 -19.77 -2.30
N CYS A 220 1.79 -19.96 -1.98
CA CYS A 220 1.35 -20.69 -0.79
C CYS A 220 1.73 -22.18 -0.87
N ALA A 221 1.55 -22.82 -2.02
CA ALA A 221 1.91 -24.22 -2.23
C ALA A 221 3.42 -24.45 -2.07
N LYS A 222 4.24 -23.56 -2.61
CA LYS A 222 5.70 -23.59 -2.43
C LYS A 222 6.08 -23.48 -0.96
N ALA A 223 5.56 -22.48 -0.25
CA ALA A 223 5.85 -22.28 1.16
C ALA A 223 5.42 -23.48 2.02
N ALA A 224 4.21 -24.01 1.78
CA ALA A 224 3.71 -25.19 2.47
C ALA A 224 4.58 -26.45 2.19
N ARG A 225 5.00 -26.65 0.95
CA ARG A 225 5.88 -27.76 0.55
C ARG A 225 7.26 -27.66 1.22
N GLU A 226 7.84 -26.47 1.32
CA GLU A 226 9.10 -26.24 2.04
C GLU A 226 8.98 -26.58 3.52
N LEU A 227 7.89 -26.18 4.18
CA LEU A 227 7.59 -26.55 5.57
C LEU A 227 7.48 -28.06 5.75
N LEU A 228 6.77 -28.75 4.85
CA LEU A 228 6.62 -30.21 4.91
C LEU A 228 7.92 -30.95 4.62
N THR A 229 8.73 -30.45 3.71
CA THR A 229 10.05 -31.03 3.41
C THR A 229 10.96 -30.95 4.63
N ALA A 230 10.96 -29.81 5.34
CA ALA A 230 11.70 -29.67 6.60
C ALA A 230 11.13 -30.60 7.70
N ALA A 231 9.79 -30.68 7.83
CA ALA A 231 9.16 -31.59 8.77
C ALA A 231 9.48 -33.07 8.49
N LEU A 232 9.54 -33.45 7.20
CA LEU A 232 9.92 -34.79 6.76
C LEU A 232 11.39 -35.12 7.10
N SER A 233 12.28 -34.15 6.94
CA SER A 233 13.71 -34.29 7.31
C SER A 233 13.84 -34.54 8.81
N ASP A 234 13.22 -33.73 9.64
CA ASP A 234 13.24 -33.88 11.10
C ASP A 234 12.62 -35.23 11.54
N CYS A 235 11.52 -35.67 10.90
CA CYS A 235 10.88 -36.95 11.20
C CYS A 235 11.77 -38.14 10.78
N LYS A 236 12.53 -38.03 9.69
CA LYS A 236 13.52 -39.04 9.25
C LYS A 236 14.71 -39.11 10.22
N GLU A 237 15.15 -37.99 10.75
CA GLU A 237 16.20 -37.96 11.77
C GLU A 237 15.76 -38.69 13.05
N ASP A 238 14.56 -38.35 13.55
CA ASP A 238 13.96 -39.01 14.73
C ASP A 238 13.80 -40.52 14.49
N PHE A 239 13.45 -40.95 13.27
CA PHE A 239 13.30 -42.33 12.89
C PHE A 239 14.64 -43.08 12.97
N VAL A 240 15.72 -42.51 12.39
CA VAL A 240 17.07 -43.11 12.40
C VAL A 240 17.60 -43.23 13.82
N LEU A 241 17.43 -42.19 14.64
CA LEU A 241 17.83 -42.20 16.06
C LEU A 241 17.07 -43.25 16.86
N ALA A 242 15.76 -43.39 16.64
CA ALA A 242 14.93 -44.40 17.31
C ALA A 242 15.34 -45.81 16.94
N GLN A 243 15.70 -46.07 15.65
CA GLN A 243 16.22 -47.36 15.23
C GLN A 243 17.54 -47.71 15.91
N ALA A 244 18.50 -46.78 15.92
CA ALA A 244 19.80 -46.96 16.58
C ALA A 244 19.63 -47.27 18.08
N GLN A 245 18.79 -46.55 18.77
CA GLN A 245 18.48 -46.78 20.19
C GLN A 245 17.81 -48.14 20.44
N ALA A 246 16.92 -48.61 19.53
CA ALA A 246 16.27 -49.91 19.64
C ALA A 246 17.25 -51.05 19.47
N GLU A 247 18.25 -50.91 18.60
CA GLU A 247 19.33 -51.87 18.40
C GLU A 247 20.27 -51.94 19.61
N GLU A 248 20.67 -50.79 20.15
CA GLU A 248 21.60 -50.72 21.29
C GLU A 248 21.00 -51.33 22.57
N LYS A 249 19.71 -51.08 22.83
CA LYS A 249 19.01 -51.59 24.05
C LYS A 249 18.72 -53.09 24.00
N SER A 250 18.88 -53.74 22.86
CA SER A 250 18.47 -55.13 22.64
C SER A 250 19.69 -56.10 22.66
N LYS A 251 19.62 -57.12 23.52
CA LYS A 251 20.75 -58.06 23.74
C LYS A 251 20.83 -59.24 22.76
N THR A 252 19.74 -59.61 22.10
CA THR A 252 19.69 -60.74 21.15
C THR A 252 19.25 -60.32 19.76
N ALA A 253 19.66 -61.07 18.72
CA ALA A 253 19.27 -60.77 17.33
C ALA A 253 17.72 -60.74 17.13
N ALA A 254 17.00 -61.66 17.75
CA ALA A 254 15.55 -61.71 17.69
C ALA A 254 14.87 -60.54 18.39
N SER A 255 15.40 -60.08 19.56
CA SER A 255 14.90 -58.93 20.26
C SER A 255 15.18 -57.60 19.53
N LYS A 256 16.35 -57.51 18.86
CA LYS A 256 16.69 -56.38 17.96
C LYS A 256 15.74 -56.29 16.80
N ALA A 257 15.49 -57.36 16.08
CA ALA A 257 14.60 -57.39 14.93
C ALA A 257 13.16 -56.97 15.33
N LYS A 258 12.65 -57.43 16.48
CA LYS A 258 11.34 -57.06 17.01
C LYS A 258 11.28 -55.59 17.44
N ALA A 259 12.32 -55.08 18.07
CA ALA A 259 12.38 -53.66 18.50
C ALA A 259 12.43 -52.71 17.30
N VAL A 260 13.26 -53.02 16.27
CA VAL A 260 13.33 -52.25 15.04
C VAL A 260 12.01 -52.28 14.27
N ALA A 261 11.36 -53.44 14.17
CA ALA A 261 10.04 -53.56 13.53
C ALA A 261 8.99 -52.64 14.23
N GLY A 262 9.00 -52.62 15.57
CA GLY A 262 8.11 -51.70 16.32
C GLY A 262 8.39 -50.21 16.11
N VAL A 263 9.63 -49.83 15.83
CA VAL A 263 9.99 -48.44 15.45
C VAL A 263 9.48 -48.16 14.05
N ASN A 264 9.71 -49.08 13.10
CA ASN A 264 9.23 -48.95 11.71
C ASN A 264 7.72 -48.73 11.66
N ASP A 265 6.94 -49.51 12.41
CA ASP A 265 5.49 -49.39 12.46
C ASP A 265 5.02 -48.00 13.02
N LYS A 266 5.76 -47.47 14.00
CA LYS A 266 5.43 -46.16 14.58
C LYS A 266 5.68 -45.00 13.61
N PHE A 267 6.71 -45.06 12.80
CA PHE A 267 7.08 -43.96 11.91
C PHE A 267 6.52 -44.13 10.47
N ALA A 268 6.04 -45.32 10.10
CA ALA A 268 5.54 -45.59 8.75
C ALA A 268 4.42 -44.63 8.33
N GLU A 269 3.40 -44.44 9.17
CA GLU A 269 2.27 -43.57 8.86
C GLU A 269 2.64 -42.09 8.86
N PRO A 270 3.34 -41.51 9.87
CA PRO A 270 3.79 -40.12 9.80
C PRO A 270 4.64 -39.80 8.58
N LEU A 271 5.61 -40.63 8.24
CA LEU A 271 6.47 -40.44 7.08
C LEU A 271 5.67 -40.46 5.77
N SER A 272 4.84 -41.50 5.59
CA SER A 272 3.99 -41.64 4.38
C SER A 272 3.03 -40.46 4.21
N ARG A 273 2.42 -39.95 5.29
CA ARG A 273 1.53 -38.79 5.23
C ARG A 273 2.28 -37.52 4.85
N LEU A 274 3.44 -37.24 5.45
CA LEU A 274 4.25 -36.09 5.11
C LEU A 274 4.73 -36.13 3.66
N GLU A 275 5.17 -37.30 3.18
CA GLU A 275 5.59 -37.50 1.79
C GLU A 275 4.44 -37.28 0.80
N SER A 276 3.27 -37.85 1.08
CA SER A 276 2.08 -37.68 0.24
C SER A 276 1.61 -36.22 0.20
N ALA A 277 1.61 -35.55 1.35
CA ALA A 277 1.24 -34.13 1.42
C ALA A 277 2.24 -33.22 0.68
N ALA A 278 3.54 -33.49 0.81
CA ALA A 278 4.57 -32.76 0.08
C ALA A 278 4.48 -32.97 -1.44
N ALA A 279 4.16 -34.20 -1.87
CA ALA A 279 3.95 -34.52 -3.29
C ALA A 279 2.72 -33.80 -3.86
N LEU A 280 1.59 -33.81 -3.13
CA LEU A 280 0.39 -33.07 -3.52
C LEU A 280 0.67 -31.57 -3.68
N LEU A 281 1.34 -30.96 -2.70
CA LEU A 281 1.69 -29.54 -2.76
C LEU A 281 2.66 -29.23 -3.93
N GLY A 282 3.57 -30.16 -4.26
CA GLY A 282 4.42 -30.02 -5.46
C GLY A 282 3.60 -30.02 -6.76
N GLU A 283 2.56 -30.81 -6.84
CA GLU A 283 1.65 -30.83 -7.99
C GLU A 283 0.79 -29.59 -8.06
N VAL A 284 0.25 -29.14 -6.92
CA VAL A 284 -0.51 -27.88 -6.80
C VAL A 284 0.35 -26.68 -7.23
N GLU A 285 1.59 -26.58 -6.73
CA GLU A 285 2.53 -25.54 -7.13
C GLU A 285 2.78 -25.55 -8.64
N ARG A 286 3.02 -26.71 -9.23
CA ARG A 286 3.26 -26.86 -10.67
C ARG A 286 2.06 -26.43 -11.51
N LEU A 287 0.85 -26.89 -11.15
CA LEU A 287 -0.38 -26.53 -11.87
C LEU A 287 -0.69 -25.05 -11.79
N ALA A 288 -0.58 -24.48 -10.60
CA ALA A 288 -0.80 -23.06 -10.37
C ALA A 288 0.24 -22.19 -11.11
N ALA A 289 1.51 -22.53 -11.06
CA ALA A 289 2.57 -21.83 -11.78
C ALA A 289 2.47 -21.95 -13.31
N ALA A 290 1.85 -23.03 -13.80
CA ALA A 290 1.59 -23.24 -15.23
C ALA A 290 0.30 -22.55 -15.73
N GLY A 291 -0.43 -21.81 -14.87
CA GLY A 291 -1.67 -21.15 -15.27
C GLY A 291 -2.86 -22.08 -15.50
N GLN A 292 -2.84 -23.30 -14.97
CA GLN A 292 -3.79 -24.37 -15.26
C GLN A 292 -4.92 -24.40 -14.21
N TRP A 293 -5.91 -23.53 -14.33
CA TRP A 293 -7.01 -23.42 -13.35
C TRP A 293 -7.82 -24.70 -13.24
N THR A 294 -8.37 -25.20 -14.35
CA THR A 294 -9.24 -26.39 -14.34
C THR A 294 -8.56 -27.62 -13.76
N PRO A 295 -7.33 -28.04 -14.22
CA PRO A 295 -6.64 -29.15 -13.58
C PRO A 295 -6.30 -28.94 -12.11
N LEU A 296 -6.05 -27.68 -11.70
CA LEU A 296 -5.81 -27.34 -10.30
C LEU A 296 -7.10 -27.47 -9.47
N TYR A 297 -8.20 -26.94 -9.96
CA TYR A 297 -9.50 -27.06 -9.31
C TYR A 297 -9.91 -28.53 -9.16
N ASP A 298 -9.80 -29.35 -10.23
CA ASP A 298 -10.12 -30.77 -10.19
C ASP A 298 -9.31 -31.49 -9.10
N LYS A 299 -8.03 -31.11 -8.96
CA LYS A 299 -7.15 -31.68 -7.93
C LYS A 299 -7.54 -31.27 -6.51
N LEU A 300 -8.06 -30.05 -6.33
CA LEU A 300 -8.47 -29.49 -5.04
C LEU A 300 -9.92 -29.81 -4.68
N THR A 301 -10.76 -30.17 -5.63
CA THR A 301 -12.20 -30.45 -5.46
C THR A 301 -12.51 -31.37 -4.29
N PRO A 302 -11.84 -32.51 -4.07
CA PRO A 302 -12.13 -33.38 -2.92
C PRO A 302 -12.00 -32.67 -1.57
N TYR A 303 -11.06 -31.72 -1.46
CA TYR A 303 -10.80 -30.93 -0.25
C TYR A 303 -11.77 -29.75 -0.13
N VAL A 304 -12.06 -29.06 -1.23
CA VAL A 304 -13.06 -27.97 -1.30
C VAL A 304 -14.44 -28.47 -0.88
N LEU A 305 -14.83 -29.65 -1.34
CA LEU A 305 -16.12 -30.25 -1.01
C LEU A 305 -16.13 -31.00 0.35
N GLY A 306 -15.00 -31.03 1.05
CA GLY A 306 -14.88 -31.73 2.34
C GLY A 306 -15.01 -33.26 2.23
N MET A 307 -14.79 -33.83 1.04
CA MET A 307 -14.79 -35.27 0.80
C MET A 307 -13.52 -35.95 1.30
N GLU A 308 -12.40 -35.22 1.27
CA GLU A 308 -11.11 -35.63 1.82
C GLU A 308 -10.66 -34.68 2.92
N GLU A 309 -9.96 -35.24 3.91
CA GLU A 309 -9.29 -34.42 4.92
C GLU A 309 -8.06 -33.74 4.33
N ILE A 310 -7.82 -32.49 4.77
CA ILE A 310 -6.60 -31.74 4.40
C ILE A 310 -5.38 -32.61 4.70
N PRO A 311 -4.50 -32.81 3.70
CA PRO A 311 -3.39 -33.73 3.84
C PRO A 311 -2.49 -33.39 5.03
N GLY A 312 -2.31 -34.35 5.88
CA GLY A 312 -1.16 -34.37 6.76
C GLY A 312 -1.45 -34.26 8.25
N PHE A 313 -2.61 -33.81 8.76
CA PHE A 313 -2.49 -33.27 10.12
C PHE A 313 -3.57 -33.60 11.15
N LYS A 314 -4.79 -33.92 10.78
CA LYS A 314 -5.75 -34.45 11.76
C LYS A 314 -5.39 -35.90 12.14
N GLY A 315 -5.10 -36.13 13.42
CA GLY A 315 -4.78 -37.47 13.92
C GLY A 315 -3.28 -37.78 14.13
N MET A 316 -2.35 -37.10 13.46
CA MET A 316 -0.89 -37.31 13.66
C MET A 316 -0.40 -36.89 15.05
N LYS A 317 -1.09 -35.96 15.73
CA LYS A 317 -0.67 -35.43 17.05
C LYS A 317 -0.37 -36.48 18.11
N LYS A 318 -1.01 -37.64 18.06
CA LYS A 318 -0.82 -38.75 19.01
C LYS A 318 0.25 -39.75 18.58
N ARG A 319 0.69 -39.70 17.34
CA ARG A 319 1.59 -40.71 16.74
C ARG A 319 3.02 -40.20 16.50
N LEU A 320 3.23 -38.89 16.50
CA LEU A 320 4.57 -38.32 16.40
C LEU A 320 5.37 -38.61 17.68
N THR A 321 6.56 -39.18 17.48
CA THR A 321 7.53 -39.49 18.54
C THR A 321 8.90 -38.98 18.12
N GLY A 322 9.79 -38.73 19.07
CA GLY A 322 11.13 -38.20 18.85
C GLY A 322 11.33 -36.80 19.40
N ASP A 323 12.54 -36.31 19.27
CA ASP A 323 12.96 -35.02 19.82
C ASP A 323 12.39 -33.83 19.00
N HIS A 324 12.22 -34.03 17.68
CA HIS A 324 11.71 -33.01 16.76
C HIS A 324 10.17 -32.97 16.64
N LYS A 325 9.43 -33.83 17.36
CA LYS A 325 7.94 -33.95 17.26
C LYS A 325 7.18 -32.61 17.33
N ALA A 326 7.67 -31.67 18.16
CA ALA A 326 7.03 -30.36 18.30
C ALA A 326 7.25 -29.49 17.05
N ALA A 327 8.45 -29.49 16.50
CA ALA A 327 8.81 -28.76 15.28
C ALA A 327 8.07 -29.33 14.05
N VAL A 328 8.07 -30.66 13.91
CA VAL A 328 7.31 -31.35 12.85
C VAL A 328 5.84 -30.97 12.89
N ARG A 329 5.23 -30.96 14.08
CA ARG A 329 3.83 -30.60 14.25
C ARG A 329 3.56 -29.13 13.87
N THR A 330 4.38 -28.19 14.37
CA THR A 330 4.19 -26.77 14.07
C THR A 330 4.26 -26.49 12.58
N ARG A 331 5.31 -27.01 11.90
CA ARG A 331 5.45 -26.85 10.44
C ARG A 331 4.29 -27.46 9.68
N ALA A 332 3.83 -28.60 10.12
CA ALA A 332 2.71 -29.29 9.53
C ALA A 332 1.37 -28.53 9.71
N ASP A 333 1.11 -27.99 10.92
CA ASP A 333 -0.07 -27.17 11.18
C ASP A 333 -0.03 -25.83 10.37
N GLU A 334 1.15 -25.27 10.15
CA GLU A 334 1.31 -24.08 9.28
C GLU A 334 1.10 -24.41 7.80
N ALA A 335 1.64 -25.54 7.32
CA ALA A 335 1.42 -25.98 5.95
C ALA A 335 -0.07 -26.28 5.67
N ALA A 336 -0.79 -26.83 6.65
CA ALA A 336 -2.23 -27.07 6.54
C ALA A 336 -3.03 -25.78 6.37
N LYS A 337 -2.70 -24.72 7.11
CA LYS A 337 -3.34 -23.41 6.96
C LYS A 337 -3.12 -22.82 5.57
N LEU A 338 -1.90 -22.96 5.04
CA LEU A 338 -1.60 -22.51 3.69
C LEU A 338 -2.39 -23.31 2.65
N PHE A 339 -2.57 -24.61 2.85
CA PHE A 339 -3.38 -25.44 1.98
C PHE A 339 -4.88 -25.06 2.06
N GLU A 340 -5.41 -24.80 3.26
CA GLU A 340 -6.78 -24.27 3.43
C GLU A 340 -6.95 -22.98 2.63
N HIS A 341 -5.98 -22.06 2.73
CA HIS A 341 -6.03 -20.84 1.94
C HIS A 341 -6.00 -21.08 0.43
N ILE A 342 -5.21 -22.04 -0.05
CA ILE A 342 -5.22 -22.42 -1.48
C ILE A 342 -6.62 -22.92 -1.91
N THR A 343 -7.29 -23.73 -1.08
CA THR A 343 -8.64 -24.21 -1.40
C THR A 343 -9.68 -23.10 -1.41
N GLU A 344 -9.49 -22.03 -0.63
CA GLU A 344 -10.33 -20.82 -0.69
C GLU A 344 -10.09 -20.02 -1.97
N LEU A 345 -8.81 -19.88 -2.41
CA LEU A 345 -8.45 -19.15 -3.63
C LEU A 345 -9.00 -19.82 -4.90
N VAL A 346 -9.02 -21.16 -4.93
CA VAL A 346 -9.46 -21.97 -6.09
C VAL A 346 -10.65 -22.82 -5.64
N SER A 347 -11.74 -22.16 -5.25
CA SER A 347 -12.92 -22.79 -4.64
C SER A 347 -14.03 -23.13 -5.65
N CYS A 348 -13.93 -22.72 -6.91
CA CYS A 348 -14.91 -22.92 -7.94
C CYS A 348 -14.29 -23.29 -9.29
N SER A 349 -15.06 -23.92 -10.17
CA SER A 349 -14.65 -24.19 -11.54
C SER A 349 -14.48 -22.88 -12.34
N GLU A 350 -13.79 -22.97 -13.47
CA GLU A 350 -13.62 -21.82 -14.37
C GLU A 350 -14.96 -21.33 -14.93
N GLU A 351 -15.90 -22.25 -15.18
CA GLU A 351 -17.26 -21.93 -15.65
C GLU A 351 -18.06 -21.18 -14.59
N GLU A 352 -17.98 -21.62 -13.32
CA GLU A 352 -18.62 -20.94 -12.19
C GLU A 352 -18.00 -19.56 -11.93
N ALA A 353 -16.66 -19.44 -11.96
CA ALA A 353 -15.96 -18.17 -11.85
C ALA A 353 -16.37 -17.19 -12.96
N GLU A 354 -16.55 -17.67 -14.19
CA GLU A 354 -17.05 -16.86 -15.30
C GLU A 354 -18.52 -16.45 -15.11
N ALA A 355 -19.36 -17.33 -14.62
CA ALA A 355 -20.77 -17.02 -14.30
C ALA A 355 -20.85 -15.93 -13.21
N ASP A 356 -20.03 -16.06 -12.14
CA ASP A 356 -19.95 -15.09 -11.06
C ASP A 356 -19.45 -13.75 -11.57
N ARG A 357 -18.43 -13.73 -12.42
CA ARG A 357 -17.91 -12.52 -13.05
C ARG A 357 -19.00 -11.80 -13.85
N ARG A 358 -19.77 -12.53 -14.67
CA ARG A 358 -20.86 -11.94 -15.45
C ARG A 358 -21.98 -11.41 -14.57
N ALA A 359 -22.29 -12.10 -13.48
CA ALA A 359 -23.30 -11.67 -12.53
C ALA A 359 -22.85 -10.46 -11.69
N ALA A 360 -21.54 -10.33 -11.39
CA ALA A 360 -20.99 -9.23 -10.62
C ALA A 360 -20.90 -7.91 -11.43
N LEU A 361 -20.70 -7.98 -12.74
CA LEU A 361 -20.46 -6.79 -13.58
C LEU A 361 -21.59 -5.75 -13.52
N PRO A 362 -22.88 -6.09 -13.71
CA PRO A 362 -23.97 -5.11 -13.61
C PRO A 362 -24.06 -4.49 -12.22
N ARG A 363 -23.86 -5.27 -11.16
CA ARG A 363 -23.85 -4.79 -9.77
C ARG A 363 -22.71 -3.83 -9.49
N LEU A 364 -21.50 -4.09 -10.02
CA LEU A 364 -20.37 -3.18 -9.92
C LEU A 364 -20.60 -1.88 -10.70
N ARG A 365 -21.21 -1.95 -11.88
CA ARG A 365 -21.61 -0.76 -12.63
C ARG A 365 -22.58 0.10 -11.86
N ALA A 366 -23.59 -0.51 -11.24
CA ALA A 366 -24.57 0.19 -10.43
C ALA A 366 -23.93 0.83 -9.18
N LEU A 367 -23.04 0.12 -8.49
CA LEU A 367 -22.25 0.69 -7.39
C LEU A 367 -21.43 1.90 -7.85
N PHE A 368 -20.69 1.80 -8.95
CA PHE A 368 -19.85 2.89 -9.45
C PHE A 368 -20.70 4.08 -9.94
N ALA A 369 -21.88 3.82 -10.53
CA ALA A 369 -22.85 4.88 -10.84
C ALA A 369 -23.32 5.59 -9.58
N ALA A 370 -23.63 4.87 -8.50
CA ALA A 370 -23.98 5.45 -7.21
C ALA A 370 -22.83 6.27 -6.59
N VAL A 371 -21.58 5.82 -6.71
CA VAL A 371 -20.40 6.58 -6.25
C VAL A 371 -20.26 7.90 -7.03
N ARG A 372 -20.44 7.88 -8.35
CA ARG A 372 -20.42 9.10 -9.18
C ARG A 372 -21.58 10.06 -8.85
N ASP A 373 -22.80 9.52 -8.61
CA ASP A 373 -23.96 10.33 -8.21
C ASP A 373 -23.72 10.98 -6.85
N PHE A 374 -23.13 10.21 -5.90
CA PHE A 374 -22.72 10.76 -4.60
C PHE A 374 -21.72 11.92 -4.74
N ASP A 375 -20.63 11.69 -5.50
CA ASP A 375 -19.61 12.74 -5.73
C ASP A 375 -20.20 14.01 -6.36
N ALA A 376 -21.05 13.85 -7.38
CA ALA A 376 -21.72 14.96 -8.03
C ALA A 376 -22.61 15.76 -7.05
N ARG A 377 -23.45 15.08 -6.25
CA ARG A 377 -24.34 15.70 -5.27
C ARG A 377 -23.56 16.39 -4.16
N PHE A 378 -22.56 15.68 -3.61
CA PHE A 378 -21.75 16.20 -2.52
C PHE A 378 -20.93 17.42 -2.97
N SER A 379 -20.34 17.37 -4.17
CA SER A 379 -19.62 18.49 -4.77
C SER A 379 -20.55 19.68 -5.04
N ALA A 380 -21.79 19.45 -5.52
CA ALA A 380 -22.77 20.50 -5.72
C ALA A 380 -23.15 21.19 -4.39
N LYS A 381 -23.41 20.42 -3.32
CA LYS A 381 -23.72 20.94 -1.99
C LYS A 381 -22.56 21.73 -1.38
N LYS A 382 -21.31 21.30 -1.58
CA LYS A 382 -20.12 22.05 -1.18
C LYS A 382 -20.00 23.37 -1.95
N LYS A 383 -20.19 23.32 -3.28
CA LYS A 383 -20.13 24.51 -4.15
C LYS A 383 -21.20 25.55 -3.76
N GLU A 384 -22.42 25.13 -3.48
CA GLU A 384 -23.50 26.01 -3.01
C GLU A 384 -23.13 26.78 -1.73
N ARG A 385 -22.43 26.13 -0.82
CA ARG A 385 -21.94 26.71 0.44
C ARG A 385 -20.55 27.34 0.33
N LYS A 386 -19.93 27.32 -0.84
CA LYS A 386 -18.56 27.80 -1.10
C LYS A 386 -17.52 27.14 -0.20
N LEU A 387 -17.70 25.85 0.07
CA LEU A 387 -16.84 25.05 0.93
C LEU A 387 -16.01 24.09 0.07
N LEU A 388 -14.76 23.85 0.49
CA LEU A 388 -13.88 22.83 -0.08
C LEU A 388 -13.28 22.01 1.06
N GLU A 389 -13.19 20.68 0.86
CA GLU A 389 -12.46 19.77 1.74
C GLU A 389 -10.96 19.76 1.40
N PHE A 390 -10.15 19.17 2.28
CA PHE A 390 -8.72 19.00 2.03
C PHE A 390 -8.44 18.25 0.73
N SER A 391 -9.17 17.17 0.46
CA SER A 391 -9.03 16.42 -0.80
C SER A 391 -9.40 17.26 -2.03
N ASP A 392 -10.35 18.20 -1.89
CA ASP A 392 -10.69 19.14 -2.98
C ASP A 392 -9.52 20.08 -3.29
N PHE A 393 -8.76 20.53 -2.26
CA PHE A 393 -7.59 21.38 -2.50
C PHE A 393 -6.56 20.67 -3.38
N GLU A 394 -6.26 19.41 -3.06
CA GLU A 394 -5.29 18.60 -3.81
C GLU A 394 -5.77 18.35 -5.25
N HIS A 395 -7.04 17.94 -5.44
CA HIS A 395 -7.60 17.72 -6.77
C HIS A 395 -7.65 18.99 -7.62
N GLN A 396 -8.08 20.10 -7.05
CA GLN A 396 -8.15 21.36 -7.78
C GLN A 396 -6.73 21.88 -8.09
N ALA A 397 -5.78 21.74 -7.17
CA ALA A 397 -4.38 22.06 -7.43
C ALA A 397 -3.81 21.20 -8.57
N LEU A 398 -4.09 19.89 -8.59
CA LEU A 398 -3.65 19.01 -9.68
C LEU A 398 -4.27 19.44 -11.02
N ARG A 399 -5.54 19.87 -11.06
CA ARG A 399 -6.19 20.40 -12.28
C ARG A 399 -5.56 21.70 -12.79
N LEU A 400 -5.02 22.55 -11.91
CA LEU A 400 -4.23 23.70 -12.30
C LEU A 400 -2.89 23.30 -12.92
N LEU A 401 -2.27 22.23 -12.39
CA LEU A 401 -0.92 21.83 -12.74
C LEU A 401 -0.86 20.96 -14.00
N ARG A 402 -1.88 20.13 -14.27
CA ARG A 402 -1.89 19.26 -15.46
C ARG A 402 -3.27 19.15 -16.11
N THR A 403 -3.26 18.85 -17.42
CA THR A 403 -4.46 18.50 -18.16
C THR A 403 -4.94 17.07 -17.81
N PRO A 404 -6.18 16.69 -18.19
CA PRO A 404 -6.65 15.30 -18.03
C PRO A 404 -5.76 14.25 -18.70
N ASP A 405 -5.05 14.63 -19.77
CA ASP A 405 -4.10 13.76 -20.49
C ASP A 405 -2.74 13.67 -19.77
N GLY A 406 -2.59 14.30 -18.60
CA GLY A 406 -1.37 14.26 -17.80
C GLY A 406 -0.28 15.25 -18.22
N VAL A 407 -0.55 16.13 -19.17
CA VAL A 407 0.42 17.14 -19.66
C VAL A 407 0.44 18.35 -18.74
N CYS A 408 1.65 18.82 -18.40
CA CYS A 408 1.81 20.03 -17.59
C CYS A 408 1.23 21.27 -18.29
N THR A 409 0.43 22.05 -17.55
CA THR A 409 -0.11 23.32 -18.03
C THR A 409 0.97 24.42 -18.10
N PRO A 410 0.75 25.50 -18.86
CA PRO A 410 1.64 26.67 -18.85
C PRO A 410 1.79 27.26 -17.43
N LEU A 411 0.73 27.22 -16.63
CA LEU A 411 0.76 27.64 -15.23
C LEU A 411 1.68 26.74 -14.40
N CYS A 412 1.60 25.41 -14.58
CA CYS A 412 2.51 24.45 -13.97
C CYS A 412 3.98 24.78 -14.27
N GLN A 413 4.30 25.08 -15.51
CA GLN A 413 5.66 25.46 -15.90
C GLN A 413 6.13 26.72 -15.20
N SER A 414 5.28 27.73 -15.08
CA SER A 414 5.58 28.98 -14.35
C SER A 414 5.80 28.73 -12.86
N ILE A 415 4.94 27.92 -12.21
CA ILE A 415 5.06 27.58 -10.80
C ILE A 415 6.34 26.77 -10.56
N ARG A 416 6.63 25.77 -11.39
CA ARG A 416 7.85 24.98 -11.33
C ARG A 416 9.12 25.85 -11.38
N GLN A 417 9.18 26.83 -12.26
CA GLN A 417 10.30 27.77 -12.37
C GLN A 417 10.46 28.67 -11.13
N SER A 418 9.43 28.75 -10.28
CA SER A 418 9.52 29.50 -9.03
C SER A 418 10.31 28.78 -7.95
N TYR A 419 10.51 27.46 -8.10
CA TYR A 419 11.21 26.63 -7.12
C TYR A 419 12.52 26.09 -7.68
N ALA A 420 13.58 26.15 -6.89
CA ALA A 420 14.86 25.57 -7.20
C ALA A 420 15.03 24.16 -6.60
N ALA A 421 14.24 23.82 -5.59
CA ALA A 421 14.17 22.48 -5.02
C ALA A 421 12.80 22.22 -4.39
N VAL A 422 12.32 20.99 -4.55
CA VAL A 422 11.12 20.45 -3.91
C VAL A 422 11.56 19.38 -2.93
N MET A 423 11.34 19.59 -1.64
CA MET A 423 11.80 18.73 -0.55
C MET A 423 10.57 18.22 0.21
N VAL A 424 10.44 16.91 0.34
CA VAL A 424 9.29 16.27 1.01
C VAL A 424 9.78 15.44 2.18
N ASP A 425 9.31 15.79 3.39
CA ASP A 425 9.54 15.00 4.61
C ASP A 425 8.39 14.00 4.81
N GLU A 426 8.68 12.87 5.49
CA GLU A 426 7.75 11.77 5.75
C GLU A 426 7.06 11.24 4.47
N TYR A 427 7.83 11.12 3.39
CA TYR A 427 7.31 10.75 2.07
C TYR A 427 6.61 9.37 2.05
N GLN A 428 6.89 8.46 2.99
CA GLN A 428 6.19 7.17 3.14
C GLN A 428 4.68 7.32 3.43
N ASP A 429 4.24 8.50 3.88
CA ASP A 429 2.84 8.77 4.19
C ASP A 429 2.11 9.52 3.06
N THR A 430 2.73 9.55 1.87
CA THR A 430 2.17 10.17 0.66
C THR A 430 1.16 9.24 -0.03
N ASN A 431 0.07 9.79 -0.55
CA ASN A 431 -0.86 9.10 -1.44
C ASN A 431 -0.56 9.38 -2.93
N ALA A 432 -1.26 8.69 -3.84
CA ALA A 432 -1.00 8.80 -5.27
C ALA A 432 -1.32 10.21 -5.83
N LEU A 433 -2.32 10.90 -5.27
CA LEU A 433 -2.69 12.26 -5.67
C LEU A 433 -1.58 13.26 -5.29
N GLN A 434 -1.07 13.16 -4.08
CA GLN A 434 0.04 13.99 -3.58
C GLN A 434 1.33 13.76 -4.36
N ASP A 435 1.68 12.48 -4.63
CA ASP A 435 2.85 12.17 -5.48
C ASP A 435 2.72 12.77 -6.89
N ALA A 436 1.51 12.75 -7.47
CA ALA A 436 1.26 13.38 -8.75
C ALA A 436 1.48 14.91 -8.71
N ILE A 437 1.09 15.58 -7.61
CA ILE A 437 1.35 17.01 -7.41
C ILE A 437 2.87 17.27 -7.29
N TYR A 438 3.59 16.50 -6.47
CA TYR A 438 5.04 16.66 -6.33
C TYR A 438 5.77 16.47 -7.65
N ARG A 439 5.39 15.49 -8.47
CA ARG A 439 5.94 15.30 -9.81
C ARG A 439 5.64 16.46 -10.77
N CYS A 440 4.48 17.09 -10.65
CA CYS A 440 4.18 18.30 -11.42
C CYS A 440 5.06 19.48 -11.01
N LEU A 441 5.39 19.61 -9.74
CA LEU A 441 6.18 20.72 -9.19
C LEU A 441 7.69 20.54 -9.40
N ALA A 442 8.17 19.30 -9.49
CA ALA A 442 9.55 18.98 -9.78
C ALA A 442 9.91 19.26 -11.25
N SER A 443 11.20 19.43 -11.53
CA SER A 443 11.70 19.54 -12.91
C SER A 443 11.35 18.29 -13.73
N PRO A 444 11.30 18.38 -15.06
CA PRO A 444 11.03 17.21 -15.90
C PRO A 444 12.05 16.08 -15.72
N ALA A 445 13.28 16.41 -15.36
CA ALA A 445 14.34 15.45 -15.05
C ALA A 445 14.25 14.93 -13.60
N GLY A 446 13.47 15.60 -12.74
CA GLY A 446 13.35 15.29 -11.31
C GLY A 446 14.60 15.64 -10.49
N ASP A 447 15.56 16.37 -11.06
CA ASP A 447 16.86 16.67 -10.46
C ASP A 447 16.81 17.69 -9.30
N ASP A 448 15.66 18.26 -9.06
CA ASP A 448 15.35 19.17 -7.95
C ASP A 448 14.51 18.53 -6.83
N LEU A 449 14.23 17.21 -6.93
CA LEU A 449 13.36 16.50 -5.99
C LEU A 449 14.17 15.79 -4.89
N PHE A 450 13.88 16.12 -3.63
CA PHE A 450 14.48 15.52 -2.45
C PHE A 450 13.42 14.94 -1.54
N LEU A 451 13.38 13.61 -1.44
CA LEU A 451 12.38 12.85 -0.68
C LEU A 451 13.02 12.19 0.54
N VAL A 452 12.40 12.32 1.69
CA VAL A 452 12.89 11.74 2.95
C VAL A 452 11.79 10.93 3.60
N GLY A 453 12.10 9.73 4.07
CA GLY A 453 11.12 8.91 4.76
C GLY A 453 11.67 7.60 5.34
N ASP A 454 10.77 6.85 5.96
CA ASP A 454 11.03 5.52 6.49
C ASP A 454 9.82 4.62 6.25
N LEU A 455 9.96 3.66 5.34
CA LEU A 455 8.88 2.72 5.00
C LEU A 455 8.29 2.01 6.23
N LYS A 456 9.11 1.74 7.26
CA LYS A 456 8.69 1.07 8.49
C LYS A 456 7.88 1.96 9.43
N GLN A 457 7.87 3.28 9.19
CA GLN A 457 7.11 4.27 9.96
C GLN A 457 5.81 4.69 9.30
N SER A 458 5.42 4.09 8.17
CA SER A 458 4.13 4.35 7.54
C SER A 458 2.99 3.82 8.40
N ILE A 459 2.26 4.73 9.04
CA ILE A 459 1.11 4.43 9.93
C ILE A 459 -0.18 5.12 9.50
N TYR A 460 -0.14 5.90 8.41
CA TYR A 460 -1.25 6.72 7.95
C TYR A 460 -2.09 6.09 6.81
N ARG A 461 -2.12 4.73 6.74
CA ARG A 461 -2.96 4.02 5.76
C ARG A 461 -4.44 4.40 5.84
N PHE A 462 -4.93 4.76 7.03
CA PHE A 462 -6.30 5.26 7.22
C PHE A 462 -6.54 6.64 6.58
N ARG A 463 -5.48 7.38 6.19
CA ARG A 463 -5.51 8.57 5.33
C ARG A 463 -5.15 8.27 3.88
N GLN A 464 -5.28 7.01 3.48
CA GLN A 464 -4.95 6.52 2.13
C GLN A 464 -3.48 6.70 1.74
N ALA A 465 -2.56 6.80 2.72
CA ALA A 465 -1.13 6.74 2.44
C ALA A 465 -0.79 5.40 1.76
N ASP A 466 0.02 5.44 0.71
CA ASP A 466 0.42 4.26 -0.05
C ASP A 466 1.95 4.06 0.00
N PRO A 467 2.44 3.22 0.93
CA PRO A 467 3.86 2.92 1.05
C PRO A 467 4.49 2.28 -0.19
N SER A 468 3.67 1.74 -1.11
CA SER A 468 4.16 1.17 -2.37
C SER A 468 4.79 2.23 -3.28
N ILE A 469 4.31 3.48 -3.20
CA ILE A 469 4.86 4.64 -3.91
C ILE A 469 6.32 4.88 -3.47
N PHE A 470 6.57 4.86 -2.16
CA PHE A 470 7.92 4.99 -1.62
C PHE A 470 8.81 3.81 -2.06
N ARG A 471 8.30 2.58 -1.94
CA ARG A 471 9.02 1.37 -2.32
C ARG A 471 9.36 1.30 -3.80
N ALA A 472 8.50 1.80 -4.67
CA ALA A 472 8.74 1.83 -6.11
C ALA A 472 9.87 2.80 -6.53
N LYS A 473 10.32 3.68 -5.62
CA LYS A 473 11.42 4.63 -5.84
C LYS A 473 12.74 4.18 -5.20
N LEU A 474 12.75 3.09 -4.40
CA LEU A 474 13.94 2.46 -3.84
C LEU A 474 14.64 1.60 -4.89
#